data_3d38446fffd33bbfd9d02c1cb118495e
#
_entry.id   3d38446fffd33bbfd9d02c1cb118495e
#
_cell.length_a   1.000
_cell.length_b   1.000
_cell.length_c   1.000
_cell.angle_alpha   90.00
_cell.angle_beta   90.00
_cell.angle_gamma   90.00
#
_symmetry.space_group_name_H-M   'P 1'
#
loop_
_entity.id
_entity.type
_entity.pdbx_description
1 polymer ?
#
loop_
_entity_poly.entity_id
_entity_poly.type
_entity_poly.pdbx_seq_one_letter_code
_entity_poly.pdbx_strand_id
1 'polypeptide(L)'
;MQIFIKKIKSDTSFYKAFKNLRVLNFSAINDIRMNNKKGEANASYFSKTNQTYKNTCRKMITTEEAITGDFFDENKNYNYYTAELYASLFFTKDSSCGETNIIGTRAFRTDGLKGMEKHKQQLKMLFFNPGQKINGLPFMSNKTAIYEDDMAEYYDMKIDIETYNNTSCFVFKQKVKEGNKSNVVIDEMTTWFDDQTFEIKGRNYSLSYDAGVYDFDVQMQVEINKFGNYLVPTLIRYTGNWKAIFKKRERGIFTATLYDFK
;
A
#
# COMPACT_ATOMS: atom_id res chain seq x y z
N MET A 1 -9.12 14.64 20.30
CA MET A 1 -8.41 13.38 20.01
C MET A 1 -9.37 12.20 19.87
N GLN A 2 -10.13 11.78 20.89
CA GLN A 2 -10.99 10.57 20.83
C GLN A 2 -12.05 10.60 19.71
N ILE A 3 -12.73 11.71 19.45
CA ILE A 3 -13.71 11.85 18.36
C ILE A 3 -13.02 11.63 17.00
N PHE A 4 -11.82 12.17 16.83
CA PHE A 4 -11.03 12.03 15.61
C PHE A 4 -10.58 10.57 15.41
N ILE A 5 -10.06 9.93 16.47
CA ILE A 5 -9.68 8.51 16.43
C ILE A 5 -10.90 7.64 16.08
N LYS A 6 -12.05 7.88 16.70
CA LYS A 6 -13.29 7.14 16.39
C LYS A 6 -13.68 7.26 14.92
N LYS A 7 -13.56 8.45 14.33
CA LYS A 7 -13.84 8.69 12.91
C LYS A 7 -12.84 7.96 12.01
N ILE A 8 -11.54 8.02 12.32
CA ILE A 8 -10.48 7.36 11.55
C ILE A 8 -10.58 5.84 11.66
N LYS A 9 -10.90 5.29 12.85
CA LYS A 9 -11.03 3.86 13.09
C LYS A 9 -12.11 3.23 12.19
N SER A 10 -13.16 3.96 11.87
CA SER A 10 -14.24 3.52 10.97
C SER A 10 -14.03 3.95 9.51
N ASP A 11 -13.02 4.77 9.21
CA ASP A 11 -12.79 5.29 7.88
C ASP A 11 -12.16 4.24 6.96
N THR A 12 -12.84 3.95 5.87
CA THR A 12 -12.38 3.05 4.82
C THR A 12 -11.98 3.80 3.55
N SER A 13 -11.97 5.13 3.56
CA SER A 13 -11.76 5.95 2.35
C SER A 13 -10.41 5.72 1.70
N PHE A 14 -9.35 5.51 2.49
CA PHE A 14 -8.03 5.18 1.98
C PHE A 14 -8.02 3.86 1.21
N TYR A 15 -8.58 2.79 1.79
CA TYR A 15 -8.70 1.51 1.09
C TYR A 15 -9.64 1.61 -0.11
N LYS A 16 -10.74 2.38 0.02
CA LYS A 16 -11.70 2.62 -1.05
C LYS A 16 -11.05 3.29 -2.26
N ALA A 17 -10.10 4.21 -2.04
CA ALA A 17 -9.37 4.85 -3.13
C ALA A 17 -8.64 3.83 -4.03
N PHE A 18 -7.99 2.83 -3.44
CA PHE A 18 -7.38 1.73 -4.21
C PHE A 18 -8.42 0.83 -4.89
N LYS A 19 -9.57 0.62 -4.26
CA LYS A 19 -10.67 -0.15 -4.87
C LYS A 19 -11.28 0.58 -6.07
N ASN A 20 -11.34 1.93 -6.03
CA ASN A 20 -11.84 2.74 -7.13
C ASN A 20 -11.00 2.57 -8.41
N LEU A 21 -9.69 2.35 -8.30
CA LEU A 21 -8.85 2.06 -9.47
C LEU A 21 -9.34 0.87 -10.29
N ARG A 22 -10.06 -0.07 -9.68
CA ARG A 22 -10.53 -1.29 -10.36
C ARG A 22 -11.66 -1.04 -11.35
N VAL A 23 -12.36 0.09 -11.23
CA VAL A 23 -13.54 0.43 -12.02
C VAL A 23 -13.38 1.73 -12.81
N LEU A 24 -12.14 2.16 -13.02
CA LEU A 24 -11.80 3.39 -13.74
C LEU A 24 -10.84 3.11 -14.90
N ASN A 25 -10.93 3.92 -15.92
CA ASN A 25 -9.88 4.03 -16.93
C ASN A 25 -8.82 5.01 -16.42
N PHE A 26 -7.56 4.69 -16.59
CA PHE A 26 -6.44 5.58 -16.26
C PHE A 26 -5.15 5.15 -16.94
N SER A 27 -4.20 6.05 -16.97
CA SER A 27 -2.83 5.79 -17.39
C SER A 27 -1.91 5.78 -16.17
N ALA A 28 -0.83 5.00 -16.21
CA ALA A 28 0.17 5.00 -15.16
C ALA A 28 1.60 4.93 -15.70
N ILE A 29 2.50 5.62 -15.01
CA ILE A 29 3.94 5.45 -15.13
C ILE A 29 4.41 4.66 -13.93
N ASN A 30 5.08 3.54 -14.15
CA ASN A 30 5.56 2.63 -13.11
C ASN A 30 7.08 2.52 -13.21
N ASP A 31 7.76 2.60 -12.07
CA ASP A 31 9.21 2.42 -11.96
C ASP A 31 9.48 1.48 -10.77
N ILE A 32 10.04 0.31 -11.04
CA ILE A 32 10.44 -0.68 -10.05
C ILE A 32 11.96 -0.85 -10.14
N ARG A 33 12.65 -0.67 -9.02
CA ARG A 33 14.10 -0.84 -8.92
C ARG A 33 14.42 -1.82 -7.81
N MET A 34 15.27 -2.78 -8.13
CA MET A 34 15.79 -3.76 -7.19
C MET A 34 17.25 -3.42 -6.91
N ASN A 35 17.57 -3.13 -5.65
CA ASN A 35 18.87 -2.62 -5.25
C ASN A 35 19.71 -3.70 -4.55
N ASN A 36 21.02 -3.59 -4.70
CA ASN A 36 21.99 -4.36 -3.95
C ASN A 36 22.16 -3.82 -2.50
N LYS A 37 23.06 -4.42 -1.74
CA LYS A 37 23.36 -4.02 -0.34
C LYS A 37 23.93 -2.60 -0.24
N LYS A 38 24.52 -2.07 -1.30
CA LYS A 38 25.10 -0.72 -1.36
C LYS A 38 24.09 0.35 -1.78
N GLY A 39 22.85 -0.05 -2.15
CA GLY A 39 21.84 0.87 -2.64
C GLY A 39 21.90 1.13 -4.14
N GLU A 40 22.81 0.48 -4.87
CA GLU A 40 22.90 0.58 -6.33
C GLU A 40 21.85 -0.32 -7.00
N ALA A 41 21.26 0.13 -8.11
CA ALA A 41 20.28 -0.66 -8.84
C ALA A 41 20.93 -1.87 -9.52
N ASN A 42 20.48 -3.07 -9.18
CA ASN A 42 20.85 -4.32 -9.85
C ASN A 42 19.96 -4.59 -11.06
N ALA A 43 18.67 -4.30 -10.92
CA ALA A 43 17.68 -4.52 -11.95
C ALA A 43 16.58 -3.48 -11.85
N SER A 44 15.97 -3.13 -12.98
CA SER A 44 14.82 -2.24 -12.99
C SER A 44 13.82 -2.62 -14.07
N TYR A 45 12.57 -2.25 -13.81
CA TYR A 45 11.48 -2.32 -14.76
C TYR A 45 10.71 -1.00 -14.76
N PHE A 46 10.79 -0.31 -15.86
CA PHE A 46 9.98 0.87 -16.14
C PHE A 46 8.86 0.49 -17.10
N SER A 47 7.64 1.00 -16.87
CA SER A 47 6.56 0.83 -17.83
C SER A 47 5.58 2.01 -17.84
N LYS A 48 4.99 2.27 -19.01
CA LYS A 48 3.76 3.04 -19.14
C LYS A 48 2.62 2.09 -19.44
N THR A 49 1.55 2.21 -18.68
CA THR A 49 0.40 1.31 -18.79
C THR A 49 -0.90 2.11 -18.93
N ASN A 50 -1.84 1.57 -19.71
CA ASN A 50 -3.20 2.09 -19.82
C ASN A 50 -4.17 1.01 -19.34
N GLN A 51 -5.00 1.36 -18.36
CA GLN A 51 -6.10 0.52 -17.93
C GLN A 51 -7.40 0.98 -18.55
N THR A 52 -8.17 0.02 -19.07
CA THR A 52 -9.54 0.21 -19.49
C THR A 52 -10.48 -0.63 -18.64
N TYR A 53 -11.66 -0.09 -18.33
CA TYR A 53 -12.73 -0.77 -17.61
C TYR A 53 -14.00 -0.69 -18.44
N LYS A 54 -14.56 -1.84 -18.80
CA LYS A 54 -15.82 -1.95 -19.55
C LYS A 54 -16.52 -3.26 -19.21
N ASN A 55 -17.84 -3.22 -19.03
CA ASN A 55 -18.66 -4.41 -18.73
C ASN A 55 -18.14 -5.23 -17.55
N THR A 56 -17.81 -4.58 -16.44
CA THR A 56 -17.21 -5.18 -15.22
C THR A 56 -15.85 -5.85 -15.41
N CYS A 57 -15.25 -5.74 -16.59
CA CYS A 57 -13.92 -6.26 -16.89
C CYS A 57 -12.92 -5.11 -16.99
N ARG A 58 -11.78 -5.25 -16.34
CA ARG A 58 -10.62 -4.38 -16.54
C ARG A 58 -9.54 -5.09 -17.33
N LYS A 59 -8.89 -4.34 -18.20
CA LYS A 59 -7.73 -4.77 -18.97
C LYS A 59 -6.65 -3.72 -18.85
N MET A 60 -5.41 -4.15 -18.68
CA MET A 60 -4.26 -3.26 -18.68
C MET A 60 -3.35 -3.62 -19.86
N ILE A 61 -2.90 -2.62 -20.58
CA ILE A 61 -1.93 -2.75 -21.68
C ILE A 61 -0.69 -1.94 -21.33
N THR A 62 0.48 -2.52 -21.55
CA THR A 62 1.77 -1.82 -21.51
C THR A 62 2.02 -1.19 -22.87
N THR A 63 2.22 0.13 -22.88
CA THR A 63 2.48 0.90 -24.11
C THR A 63 3.95 1.21 -24.32
N GLU A 64 4.71 1.20 -23.24
CA GLU A 64 6.15 1.41 -23.24
C GLU A 64 6.77 0.63 -22.08
N GLU A 65 7.90 -0.01 -22.32
CA GLU A 65 8.65 -0.66 -21.23
C GLU A 65 10.17 -0.56 -21.47
N ALA A 66 10.92 -0.53 -20.37
CA ALA A 66 12.36 -0.63 -20.36
C ALA A 66 12.80 -1.51 -19.19
N ILE A 67 13.69 -2.45 -19.48
CA ILE A 67 14.18 -3.44 -18.52
C ILE A 67 15.70 -3.32 -18.44
N THR A 68 16.24 -3.35 -17.23
CA THR A 68 17.68 -3.43 -16.99
C THR A 68 18.00 -4.55 -16.01
N GLY A 69 19.20 -5.13 -16.17
CA GLY A 69 19.66 -6.23 -15.30
C GLY A 69 18.82 -7.49 -15.44
N ASP A 70 18.83 -8.29 -14.40
CA ASP A 70 18.17 -9.61 -14.33
C ASP A 70 16.74 -9.53 -13.75
N PHE A 71 15.94 -8.53 -14.14
CA PHE A 71 14.60 -8.31 -13.59
C PHE A 71 13.65 -9.49 -13.85
N PHE A 72 13.75 -10.10 -15.03
CA PHE A 72 13.03 -11.30 -15.44
C PHE A 72 13.99 -12.43 -15.81
N ASP A 73 13.53 -13.68 -15.66
CA ASP A 73 14.18 -14.87 -16.21
C ASP A 73 13.88 -15.03 -17.72
N GLU A 74 14.46 -16.06 -18.32
CA GLU A 74 14.27 -16.41 -19.74
C GLU A 74 12.79 -16.72 -20.09
N ASN A 75 11.99 -17.14 -19.13
CA ASN A 75 10.57 -17.43 -19.26
C ASN A 75 9.67 -16.24 -18.90
N LYS A 76 10.26 -15.04 -18.72
CA LYS A 76 9.56 -13.81 -18.29
C LYS A 76 8.92 -13.90 -16.90
N ASN A 77 9.40 -14.77 -16.01
CA ASN A 77 9.04 -14.74 -14.60
C ASN A 77 9.91 -13.73 -13.86
N TYR A 78 9.36 -13.14 -12.79
CA TYR A 78 10.12 -12.21 -11.96
C TYR A 78 11.24 -12.95 -11.20
N ASN A 79 12.48 -12.46 -11.30
CA ASN A 79 13.60 -12.95 -10.49
C ASN A 79 13.54 -12.46 -9.03
N TYR A 80 12.71 -11.45 -8.76
CA TYR A 80 12.52 -10.85 -7.44
C TYR A 80 11.09 -11.08 -6.96
N TYR A 81 10.92 -11.75 -5.82
CA TYR A 81 9.60 -12.03 -5.25
C TYR A 81 8.86 -10.74 -4.85
N THR A 82 9.61 -9.69 -4.45
CA THR A 82 9.02 -8.38 -4.13
C THR A 82 8.46 -7.71 -5.38
N ALA A 83 9.14 -7.80 -6.52
CA ALA A 83 8.64 -7.28 -7.80
C ALA A 83 7.40 -8.05 -8.27
N GLU A 84 7.40 -9.37 -8.16
CA GLU A 84 6.22 -10.22 -8.43
C GLU A 84 5.03 -9.82 -7.56
N LEU A 85 5.29 -9.56 -6.27
CA LEU A 85 4.27 -9.10 -5.35
C LEU A 85 3.64 -7.78 -5.80
N TYR A 86 4.46 -6.77 -6.14
CA TYR A 86 3.95 -5.48 -6.66
C TYR A 86 3.14 -5.66 -7.92
N ALA A 87 3.64 -6.46 -8.86
CA ALA A 87 2.89 -6.75 -10.07
C ALA A 87 1.52 -7.35 -9.74
N SER A 88 1.44 -8.24 -8.77
CA SER A 88 0.18 -8.85 -8.34
C SER A 88 -0.79 -7.87 -7.67
N LEU A 89 -0.29 -6.78 -7.11
CA LEU A 89 -1.09 -5.76 -6.42
C LEU A 89 -1.58 -4.67 -7.38
N PHE A 90 -0.74 -4.23 -8.31
CA PHE A 90 -0.94 -3.03 -9.11
C PHE A 90 -1.20 -3.30 -10.58
N PHE A 91 -0.68 -4.40 -11.14
CA PHE A 91 -0.87 -4.72 -12.55
C PHE A 91 -2.02 -5.71 -12.74
N THR A 92 -2.61 -5.66 -13.92
CA THR A 92 -3.59 -6.65 -14.36
C THR A 92 -2.96 -7.49 -15.45
N LYS A 93 -2.83 -8.78 -15.21
CA LYS A 93 -2.42 -9.71 -16.25
C LYS A 93 -3.65 -10.02 -17.11
N ASP A 94 -3.56 -9.77 -18.42
CA ASP A 94 -4.64 -9.98 -19.38
C ASP A 94 -5.91 -9.18 -19.05
N SER A 95 -7.03 -9.87 -18.79
CA SER A 95 -8.32 -9.28 -18.43
C SER A 95 -8.85 -9.88 -17.15
N SER A 96 -9.38 -9.04 -16.26
CA SER A 96 -9.99 -9.45 -15.00
C SER A 96 -11.43 -8.96 -14.96
N CYS A 97 -12.40 -9.88 -14.89
CA CYS A 97 -13.82 -9.58 -14.89
C CYS A 97 -14.47 -9.77 -13.52
N GLY A 98 -15.69 -9.23 -13.34
CA GLY A 98 -16.39 -9.18 -12.07
C GLY A 98 -15.82 -8.13 -11.10
N GLU A 99 -15.05 -7.18 -11.61
CA GLU A 99 -14.44 -6.13 -10.82
C GLU A 99 -15.47 -5.12 -10.32
N THR A 100 -15.36 -4.80 -9.04
CA THR A 100 -16.18 -3.79 -8.38
C THR A 100 -15.32 -2.95 -7.44
N ASN A 101 -15.78 -1.76 -7.10
CA ASN A 101 -15.19 -0.92 -6.07
C ASN A 101 -15.89 -1.03 -4.72
N ILE A 102 -16.79 -1.99 -4.55
CA ILE A 102 -17.51 -2.23 -3.30
C ILE A 102 -16.57 -2.84 -2.27
N ILE A 103 -16.57 -2.29 -1.07
CA ILE A 103 -15.90 -2.88 0.08
C ILE A 103 -16.92 -3.78 0.78
N GLY A 104 -16.86 -5.08 0.49
CA GLY A 104 -17.71 -6.06 1.18
C GLY A 104 -17.21 -6.35 2.60
N THR A 105 -18.06 -6.95 3.43
CA THR A 105 -17.73 -7.36 4.81
C THR A 105 -16.53 -8.32 4.88
N ARG A 106 -16.23 -9.03 3.78
CA ARG A 106 -15.07 -9.94 3.67
C ARG A 106 -13.80 -9.26 3.19
N ALA A 107 -13.86 -7.99 2.78
CA ALA A 107 -12.70 -7.29 2.22
C ALA A 107 -11.47 -7.24 3.15
N PHE A 108 -11.73 -7.28 4.46
CA PHE A 108 -10.72 -7.23 5.52
C PHE A 108 -10.52 -8.59 6.23
N ARG A 109 -10.99 -9.69 5.63
CA ARG A 109 -10.87 -11.02 6.21
C ARG A 109 -10.00 -11.91 5.37
N THR A 110 -9.18 -12.72 6.02
CA THR A 110 -8.34 -13.74 5.39
C THR A 110 -8.81 -15.16 5.69
N ASP A 111 -9.95 -15.28 6.38
CA ASP A 111 -10.53 -16.57 6.75
C ASP A 111 -10.94 -17.34 5.49
N GLY A 112 -10.60 -18.62 5.44
CA GLY A 112 -10.88 -19.48 4.30
C GLY A 112 -9.90 -19.36 3.12
N LEU A 113 -9.00 -18.37 3.12
CA LEU A 113 -7.93 -18.26 2.14
C LEU A 113 -6.74 -19.11 2.56
N LYS A 114 -6.05 -19.73 1.59
CA LYS A 114 -4.87 -20.58 1.81
C LYS A 114 -3.69 -20.15 0.96
N GLY A 115 -2.47 -20.47 1.42
CA GLY A 115 -1.24 -20.27 0.65
C GLY A 115 -1.04 -18.84 0.16
N MET A 116 -0.71 -18.70 -1.10
CA MET A 116 -0.35 -17.42 -1.73
C MET A 116 -1.49 -16.39 -1.70
N GLU A 117 -2.73 -16.80 -1.89
CA GLU A 117 -3.88 -15.88 -1.86
C GLU A 117 -4.09 -15.26 -0.48
N LYS A 118 -3.87 -16.02 0.58
CA LYS A 118 -3.89 -15.51 1.95
C LYS A 118 -2.80 -14.45 2.16
N HIS A 119 -1.57 -14.73 1.73
CA HIS A 119 -0.46 -13.78 1.83
C HIS A 119 -0.72 -12.50 1.03
N LYS A 120 -1.20 -12.60 -0.20
CA LYS A 120 -1.57 -11.44 -1.00
C LYS A 120 -2.63 -10.57 -0.31
N GLN A 121 -3.64 -11.19 0.28
CA GLN A 121 -4.68 -10.45 1.00
C GLN A 121 -4.14 -9.78 2.26
N GLN A 122 -3.29 -10.45 3.03
CA GLN A 122 -2.63 -9.88 4.21
C GLN A 122 -1.77 -8.67 3.86
N LEU A 123 -1.02 -8.74 2.77
CA LEU A 123 -0.19 -7.64 2.28
C LEU A 123 -1.04 -6.47 1.75
N LYS A 124 -2.16 -6.76 1.06
CA LYS A 124 -3.13 -5.71 0.71
C LYS A 124 -3.64 -4.96 1.93
N MET A 125 -3.95 -5.68 3.01
CA MET A 125 -4.39 -5.07 4.26
C MET A 125 -3.30 -4.21 4.88
N LEU A 126 -2.09 -4.72 4.93
CA LEU A 126 -0.95 -4.01 5.50
C LEU A 126 -0.62 -2.73 4.74
N PHE A 127 -0.67 -2.77 3.39
CA PHE A 127 -0.34 -1.63 2.54
C PHE A 127 -1.52 -0.70 2.26
N PHE A 128 -2.73 -1.23 2.10
CA PHE A 128 -3.86 -0.40 1.68
C PHE A 128 -4.82 -0.04 2.81
N ASN A 129 -4.64 -0.63 3.97
CA ASN A 129 -5.42 -0.32 5.17
C ASN A 129 -4.57 -0.39 6.45
N PRO A 130 -3.43 0.34 6.51
CA PRO A 130 -2.57 0.33 7.68
C PRO A 130 -3.32 0.83 8.92
N GLY A 131 -2.95 0.29 10.09
CA GLY A 131 -3.55 0.67 11.35
C GLY A 131 -4.75 -0.19 11.77
N GLN A 132 -5.23 -1.06 10.91
CA GLN A 132 -6.32 -1.98 11.20
C GLN A 132 -5.82 -3.37 11.59
N LYS A 133 -6.61 -4.08 12.39
CA LYS A 133 -6.31 -5.46 12.77
C LYS A 133 -6.32 -6.37 11.54
N ILE A 134 -5.25 -7.17 11.38
CA ILE A 134 -5.12 -8.15 10.29
C ILE A 134 -5.11 -9.55 10.89
N ASN A 135 -6.20 -10.29 10.69
CA ASN A 135 -6.32 -11.64 11.22
C ASN A 135 -5.41 -12.64 10.48
N GLY A 136 -4.83 -13.55 11.24
CA GLY A 136 -4.07 -14.68 10.70
C GLY A 136 -2.64 -14.34 10.23
N LEU A 137 -2.12 -13.14 10.52
CA LEU A 137 -0.69 -12.87 10.44
C LEU A 137 0.02 -13.53 11.63
N PRO A 138 0.93 -14.49 11.40
CA PRO A 138 1.68 -15.08 12.50
C PRO A 138 2.42 -14.00 13.28
N PHE A 139 2.25 -13.96 14.61
CA PHE A 139 2.92 -13.08 15.56
C PHE A 139 2.65 -11.56 15.40
N MET A 140 1.88 -11.14 14.39
CA MET A 140 1.66 -9.72 14.08
C MET A 140 0.22 -9.24 14.21
N SER A 141 -0.79 -10.13 14.32
CA SER A 141 -2.20 -9.80 14.10
C SER A 141 -2.74 -8.64 14.93
N ASN A 142 -2.37 -8.53 16.19
CA ASN A 142 -2.77 -7.41 17.05
C ASN A 142 -1.85 -6.19 16.88
N LYS A 143 -0.56 -6.41 16.61
CA LYS A 143 0.45 -5.34 16.49
C LYS A 143 0.21 -4.35 15.35
N THR A 144 -0.73 -4.64 14.43
CA THR A 144 -1.14 -3.73 13.36
C THR A 144 -2.31 -2.83 13.74
N ALA A 145 -3.02 -3.13 14.83
CA ALA A 145 -4.28 -2.49 15.21
C ALA A 145 -4.05 -1.24 16.10
N ILE A 146 -3.37 -0.24 15.58
CA ILE A 146 -2.86 0.92 16.35
C ILE A 146 -3.94 1.76 17.05
N TYR A 147 -5.20 1.57 16.71
CA TYR A 147 -6.33 2.29 17.32
C TYR A 147 -7.05 1.48 18.38
N GLU A 148 -6.70 0.22 18.62
CA GLU A 148 -7.21 -0.56 19.74
C GLU A 148 -6.51 -0.14 21.03
N ASP A 149 -7.22 -0.18 22.15
CA ASP A 149 -6.74 0.41 23.41
C ASP A 149 -5.41 -0.17 23.88
N ASP A 150 -5.22 -1.49 23.71
CA ASP A 150 -3.99 -2.22 24.05
C ASP A 150 -2.78 -1.85 23.16
N MET A 151 -3.03 -1.32 21.98
CA MET A 151 -1.98 -0.90 21.05
C MET A 151 -1.78 0.61 21.05
N ALA A 152 -2.85 1.37 21.26
CA ALA A 152 -2.80 2.85 21.25
C ALA A 152 -1.87 3.41 22.34
N GLU A 153 -1.67 2.70 23.45
CA GLU A 153 -0.77 3.08 24.55
C GLU A 153 0.71 3.17 24.11
N TYR A 154 1.10 2.43 23.06
CA TYR A 154 2.46 2.46 22.52
C TYR A 154 2.74 3.67 21.62
N TYR A 155 1.74 4.51 21.32
CA TYR A 155 1.87 5.61 20.37
C TYR A 155 1.70 6.97 21.01
N ASP A 156 2.51 7.92 20.55
CA ASP A 156 2.22 9.34 20.66
C ASP A 156 1.33 9.74 19.48
N MET A 157 0.17 10.32 19.77
CA MET A 157 -0.81 10.72 18.78
C MET A 157 -1.04 12.23 18.83
N LYS A 158 -0.90 12.92 17.69
CA LYS A 158 -1.04 14.36 17.59
C LYS A 158 -1.89 14.73 16.39
N ILE A 159 -2.69 15.79 16.55
CA ILE A 159 -3.42 16.45 15.47
C ILE A 159 -2.86 17.87 15.32
N ASP A 160 -2.50 18.20 14.09
CA ASP A 160 -2.03 19.54 13.68
C ASP A 160 -2.89 20.05 12.51
N ILE A 161 -2.69 21.31 12.12
CA ILE A 161 -3.17 21.87 10.86
C ILE A 161 -1.96 22.26 10.02
N GLU A 162 -1.87 21.73 8.81
CA GLU A 162 -0.77 21.97 7.88
C GLU A 162 -1.29 22.14 6.45
N THR A 163 -0.51 22.80 5.60
CA THR A 163 -0.79 22.83 4.16
C THR A 163 -0.18 21.60 3.49
N TYR A 164 -0.99 20.82 2.79
CA TYR A 164 -0.58 19.67 1.99
C TYR A 164 -1.10 19.80 0.56
N ASN A 165 -0.20 19.80 -0.42
CA ASN A 165 -0.54 20.00 -1.84
C ASN A 165 -1.49 21.19 -2.07
N ASN A 166 -1.15 22.36 -1.49
CA ASN A 166 -1.92 23.61 -1.54
C ASN A 166 -3.32 23.56 -0.89
N THR A 167 -3.59 22.55 -0.08
CA THR A 167 -4.85 22.42 0.66
C THR A 167 -4.57 22.49 2.16
N SER A 168 -5.38 23.25 2.91
CA SER A 168 -5.35 23.23 4.38
C SER A 168 -5.90 21.89 4.87
N CYS A 169 -5.16 21.21 5.74
CA CYS A 169 -5.48 19.87 6.17
C CYS A 169 -5.37 19.71 7.69
N PHE A 170 -6.28 18.96 8.28
CA PHE A 170 -6.00 18.29 9.53
C PHE A 170 -4.98 17.19 9.30
N VAL A 171 -3.91 17.20 10.07
CA VAL A 171 -2.85 16.23 9.98
C VAL A 171 -2.83 15.37 11.23
N PHE A 172 -3.10 14.10 11.07
CA PHE A 172 -3.05 13.15 12.17
C PHE A 172 -1.74 12.37 12.13
N LYS A 173 -0.91 12.58 13.14
CA LYS A 173 0.39 11.95 13.30
C LYS A 173 0.35 10.93 14.41
N GLN A 174 0.82 9.72 14.13
CA GLN A 174 1.04 8.64 15.09
C GLN A 174 2.49 8.21 14.99
N LYS A 175 3.18 8.15 16.11
CA LYS A 175 4.57 7.71 16.20
C LYS A 175 4.73 6.79 17.40
N VAL A 176 5.38 5.66 17.20
CA VAL A 176 5.70 4.76 18.31
C VAL A 176 6.57 5.46 19.33
N LYS A 177 6.24 5.30 20.61
CA LYS A 177 7.04 5.81 21.73
C LYS A 177 8.40 5.12 21.78
N GLU A 178 9.40 5.84 22.22
CA GLU A 178 10.74 5.31 22.39
C GLU A 178 10.73 4.01 23.23
N GLY A 179 11.53 3.02 22.82
CA GLY A 179 11.63 1.72 23.48
C GLY A 179 10.51 0.72 23.13
N ASN A 180 9.45 1.11 22.40
CA ASN A 180 8.30 0.24 22.12
C ASN A 180 8.25 -0.32 20.68
N LYS A 181 9.29 -0.10 19.89
CA LYS A 181 9.33 -0.52 18.48
C LYS A 181 9.11 -2.04 18.28
N SER A 182 9.59 -2.88 19.18
CA SER A 182 9.41 -4.34 19.14
C SER A 182 7.98 -4.80 19.40
N ASN A 183 7.14 -3.94 19.99
CA ASN A 183 5.76 -4.25 20.37
C ASN A 183 4.76 -3.98 19.23
N VAL A 184 5.18 -3.30 18.18
CA VAL A 184 4.32 -2.79 17.11
C VAL A 184 4.83 -3.25 15.74
N VAL A 185 4.04 -2.99 14.70
CA VAL A 185 4.43 -3.18 13.29
C VAL A 185 4.47 -1.83 12.56
N ILE A 186 3.64 -0.88 12.94
CA ILE A 186 3.64 0.47 12.36
C ILE A 186 4.51 1.36 13.22
N ASP A 187 5.63 1.83 12.68
CA ASP A 187 6.55 2.71 13.40
C ASP A 187 6.01 4.15 13.46
N GLU A 188 5.50 4.62 12.32
CA GLU A 188 4.97 5.96 12.18
C GLU A 188 3.89 5.99 11.09
N MET A 189 2.86 6.80 11.29
CA MET A 189 1.86 7.08 10.26
C MET A 189 1.40 8.53 10.36
N THR A 190 1.39 9.22 9.21
CA THR A 190 0.85 10.57 9.05
C THR A 190 -0.26 10.53 8.00
N THR A 191 -1.43 11.05 8.33
CA THR A 191 -2.56 11.13 7.41
C THR A 191 -3.07 12.57 7.32
N TRP A 192 -3.25 13.05 6.12
CA TRP A 192 -3.80 14.37 5.81
C TRP A 192 -5.26 14.24 5.40
N PHE A 193 -6.12 15.02 6.05
CA PHE A 193 -7.53 15.14 5.72
C PHE A 193 -7.83 16.61 5.40
N ASP A 194 -8.50 16.87 4.31
CA ASP A 194 -9.03 18.18 3.97
C ASP A 194 -9.82 18.77 5.17
N ASP A 195 -9.50 19.98 5.60
CA ASP A 195 -10.08 20.56 6.82
C ASP A 195 -11.55 20.95 6.69
N GLN A 196 -12.06 21.08 5.45
CA GLN A 196 -13.45 21.42 5.15
C GLN A 196 -14.31 20.17 4.93
N THR A 197 -13.82 19.24 4.10
CA THR A 197 -14.60 18.06 3.67
C THR A 197 -14.28 16.81 4.48
N PHE A 198 -13.16 16.80 5.18
CA PHE A 198 -12.59 15.65 5.84
C PHE A 198 -12.27 14.47 4.89
N GLU A 199 -12.18 14.72 3.59
CA GLU A 199 -11.71 13.74 2.61
C GLU A 199 -10.21 13.54 2.78
N ILE A 200 -9.75 12.29 2.69
CA ILE A 200 -8.32 11.97 2.78
C ILE A 200 -7.58 12.51 1.55
N LYS A 201 -6.45 13.18 1.78
CA LYS A 201 -5.57 13.75 0.76
C LYS A 201 -4.28 12.95 0.57
N GLY A 202 -3.85 12.25 1.61
CA GLY A 202 -2.65 11.44 1.55
C GLY A 202 -2.35 10.72 2.85
N ARG A 203 -1.45 9.74 2.75
CA ARG A 203 -0.96 9.00 3.91
C ARG A 203 0.48 8.57 3.67
N ASN A 204 1.34 8.87 4.64
CA ASN A 204 2.69 8.34 4.73
C ASN A 204 2.78 7.45 5.95
N TYR A 205 3.45 6.31 5.83
CA TYR A 205 3.64 5.40 6.94
C TYR A 205 4.88 4.54 6.77
N SER A 206 5.47 4.16 7.88
CA SER A 206 6.57 3.20 7.95
C SER A 206 6.17 1.99 8.78
N LEU A 207 6.64 0.84 8.34
CA LEU A 207 6.36 -0.46 8.91
C LEU A 207 7.68 -1.19 9.12
N SER A 208 7.89 -1.76 10.30
CA SER A 208 9.02 -2.65 10.52
C SER A 208 8.63 -3.84 11.38
N TYR A 209 9.24 -4.98 11.12
CA TYR A 209 9.03 -6.18 11.90
C TYR A 209 10.17 -7.17 11.73
N ASP A 210 10.62 -7.76 12.83
CA ASP A 210 11.58 -8.84 12.85
C ASP A 210 11.07 -9.96 13.76
N ALA A 211 10.70 -11.09 13.19
CA ALA A 211 10.24 -12.28 13.92
C ALA A 211 10.99 -13.54 13.49
N GLY A 212 12.17 -13.39 12.89
CA GLY A 212 12.97 -14.51 12.39
C GLY A 212 12.42 -15.19 11.13
N VAL A 213 11.09 -15.24 10.99
CA VAL A 213 10.36 -15.79 9.83
C VAL A 213 10.23 -14.74 8.73
N TYR A 214 9.92 -13.51 9.13
CA TYR A 214 9.84 -12.33 8.29
C TYR A 214 10.63 -11.22 8.96
N ASP A 215 11.41 -10.52 8.18
CA ASP A 215 12.14 -9.34 8.59
C ASP A 215 11.93 -8.30 7.48
N PHE A 216 11.31 -7.18 7.80
CA PHE A 216 11.07 -6.12 6.85
C PHE A 216 11.14 -4.73 7.49
N ASP A 217 11.50 -3.78 6.63
CA ASP A 217 11.46 -2.35 6.88
C ASP A 217 10.90 -1.69 5.60
N VAL A 218 9.76 -1.02 5.72
CA VAL A 218 8.99 -0.52 4.60
C VAL A 218 8.53 0.90 4.87
N GLN A 219 8.66 1.75 3.87
CA GLN A 219 8.12 3.10 3.85
C GLN A 219 7.15 3.25 2.68
N MET A 220 5.99 3.81 2.96
CA MET A 220 4.95 4.08 1.97
C MET A 220 4.55 5.55 1.99
N GLN A 221 4.39 6.12 0.79
CA GLN A 221 3.77 7.42 0.56
C GLN A 221 2.67 7.25 -0.47
N VAL A 222 1.48 7.73 -0.15
CA VAL A 222 0.34 7.70 -1.06
C VAL A 222 -0.32 9.06 -1.09
N GLU A 223 -0.44 9.66 -2.28
CA GLU A 223 -1.22 10.87 -2.51
C GLU A 223 -2.58 10.49 -3.08
N ILE A 224 -3.62 11.09 -2.54
CA ILE A 224 -5.01 10.85 -2.93
C ILE A 224 -5.59 12.14 -3.51
N ASN A 225 -6.18 12.02 -4.69
CA ASN A 225 -6.92 13.12 -5.31
C ASN A 225 -8.34 12.68 -5.66
N LYS A 226 -9.20 13.67 -5.90
CA LYS A 226 -10.58 13.46 -6.28
C LYS A 226 -10.72 13.48 -7.79
N PHE A 227 -11.38 12.46 -8.35
CA PHE A 227 -11.79 12.41 -9.74
C PHE A 227 -13.31 12.13 -9.80
N GLY A 228 -14.09 13.12 -10.19
CA GLY A 228 -15.55 13.03 -10.09
C GLY A 228 -15.98 12.76 -8.64
N ASN A 229 -16.70 11.65 -8.45
CA ASN A 229 -17.13 11.18 -7.12
C ASN A 229 -16.16 10.17 -6.48
N TYR A 230 -15.00 9.91 -7.10
CA TYR A 230 -14.04 8.91 -6.63
C TYR A 230 -12.81 9.59 -6.02
N LEU A 231 -12.39 9.13 -4.85
CA LEU A 231 -11.03 9.33 -4.37
C LEU A 231 -10.16 8.27 -5.02
N VAL A 232 -9.01 8.66 -5.56
CA VAL A 232 -8.06 7.79 -6.26
C VAL A 232 -6.64 8.10 -5.84
N PRO A 233 -5.75 7.10 -5.70
CA PRO A 233 -4.33 7.37 -5.55
C PRO A 233 -3.78 7.90 -6.88
N THR A 234 -3.03 9.00 -6.81
CA THR A 234 -2.35 9.60 -7.96
C THR A 234 -0.84 9.41 -7.91
N LEU A 235 -0.31 9.22 -6.70
CA LEU A 235 1.10 8.86 -6.49
C LEU A 235 1.16 7.74 -5.44
N ILE A 236 1.93 6.72 -5.72
CA ILE A 236 2.31 5.67 -4.78
C ILE A 236 3.83 5.56 -4.82
N ARG A 237 4.48 5.72 -3.68
CA ARG A 237 5.91 5.44 -3.50
C ARG A 237 6.08 4.41 -2.42
N TYR A 238 6.89 3.44 -2.68
CA TYR A 238 7.27 2.39 -1.76
C TYR A 238 8.79 2.23 -1.76
N THR A 239 9.35 2.16 -0.58
CA THR A 239 10.73 1.71 -0.37
C THR A 239 10.68 0.59 0.65
N GLY A 240 11.24 -0.57 0.32
CA GLY A 240 11.18 -1.71 1.21
C GLY A 240 12.42 -2.58 1.17
N ASN A 241 12.68 -3.16 2.33
CA ASN A 241 13.73 -4.11 2.57
C ASN A 241 13.10 -5.34 3.22
N TRP A 242 13.09 -6.44 2.50
CA TRP A 242 12.40 -7.66 2.90
C TRP A 242 13.32 -8.87 2.95
N LYS A 243 13.11 -9.69 3.95
CA LYS A 243 13.64 -11.05 4.03
C LYS A 243 12.50 -11.98 4.44
N ALA A 244 12.16 -12.92 3.58
CA ALA A 244 11.25 -14.02 3.89
C ALA A 244 12.04 -15.33 4.10
N ILE A 245 11.42 -16.32 4.76
CA ILE A 245 12.03 -17.64 4.96
C ILE A 245 12.50 -18.22 3.62
N PHE A 246 13.72 -18.73 3.61
CA PHE A 246 14.38 -19.35 2.45
C PHE A 246 14.56 -18.44 1.22
N LYS A 247 14.29 -17.12 1.35
CA LYS A 247 14.54 -16.15 0.29
C LYS A 247 15.72 -15.25 0.63
N LYS A 248 16.43 -14.79 -0.39
CA LYS A 248 17.43 -13.74 -0.23
C LYS A 248 16.75 -12.43 0.15
N ARG A 249 17.45 -11.60 0.94
CA ARG A 249 16.97 -10.24 1.25
C ARG A 249 16.90 -9.40 0.00
N GLU A 250 15.77 -8.81 -0.26
CA GLU A 250 15.51 -7.92 -1.38
C GLU A 250 15.30 -6.48 -0.89
N ARG A 251 15.80 -5.52 -1.67
CA ARG A 251 15.60 -4.09 -1.48
C ARG A 251 14.95 -3.54 -2.72
N GLY A 252 13.69 -3.14 -2.60
CA GLY A 252 12.89 -2.65 -3.71
C GLY A 252 12.44 -1.21 -3.50
N ILE A 253 12.47 -0.44 -4.59
CA ILE A 253 11.81 0.86 -4.70
C ILE A 253 10.77 0.71 -5.77
N PHE A 254 9.54 1.14 -5.48
CA PHE A 254 8.46 1.19 -6.44
C PHE A 254 7.81 2.57 -6.43
N THR A 255 7.63 3.15 -7.60
CA THR A 255 6.87 4.39 -7.78
C THR A 255 5.84 4.20 -8.88
N ALA A 256 4.60 4.56 -8.61
CA ALA A 256 3.55 4.66 -9.61
C ALA A 256 2.95 6.06 -9.58
N THR A 257 2.88 6.69 -10.75
CA THR A 257 2.14 7.94 -10.97
C THR A 257 0.94 7.61 -11.85
N LEU A 258 -0.26 7.88 -11.34
CA LEU A 258 -1.52 7.57 -12.02
C LEU A 258 -2.19 8.87 -12.47
N TYR A 259 -2.64 8.90 -13.73
CA TYR A 259 -3.16 10.10 -14.37
C TYR A 259 -4.15 9.76 -15.48
N ASP A 260 -4.74 10.76 -16.15
CA ASP A 260 -5.73 10.60 -17.23
C ASP A 260 -6.91 9.70 -16.85
N PHE A 261 -7.44 9.91 -15.65
CA PHE A 261 -8.63 9.20 -15.19
C PHE A 261 -9.86 9.55 -16.06
N LYS A 262 -10.66 8.51 -16.40
CA LYS A 262 -11.89 8.63 -17.19
C LYS A 262 -12.95 7.70 -16.66
#